data_95f27e5781f8a26f088d127f3a6b363e
#
_entry.id   95f27e5781f8a26f088d127f3a6b363e
#
_cell.length_a   1.000
_cell.length_b   1.000
_cell.length_c   1.000
_cell.angle_alpha   90.00
_cell.angle_beta   90.00
_cell.angle_gamma   90.00
#
_symmetry.space_group_name_H-M   'P 1'
#
loop_
_entity.id
_entity.type
_entity.pdbx_description
1 polymer ?
#
loop_
_entity_poly.entity_id
_entity_poly.type
_entity_poly.pdbx_seq_one_letter_code
_entity_poly.pdbx_strand_id
1 'polypeptide(L)'
;MKKIALFILIILVSYNDNNNQKPNIVFIMSDDHTSQAWGIYGGILSDYVKNDGIKRLANNGTVLNNLFCTNSICVPSRASILTGKYSHINGVYNLPDALSPDSLNIAKILKENGYQTSIIGKWHLKKEPSGFDYYKVLPGQGLYHDPYFKTVENWEDGYSGGKKEKGFSADIIGD
;
A
#
# COMPACT_ATOMS: atom_id res chain seq x y z
N MET A 1 21.46 53.26 -11.96
CA MET A 1 22.06 51.95 -11.54
C MET A 1 21.49 51.43 -10.24
N LYS A 2 21.23 52.23 -9.17
CA LYS A 2 20.70 51.74 -7.87
C LYS A 2 19.28 51.15 -7.94
N LYS A 3 18.41 51.59 -8.86
CA LYS A 3 17.04 51.08 -9.01
C LYS A 3 16.94 49.70 -9.68
N ILE A 4 17.88 49.38 -10.56
CA ILE A 4 17.94 48.05 -11.21
C ILE A 4 18.42 46.97 -10.25
N ALA A 5 19.36 47.29 -9.34
CA ALA A 5 19.84 46.36 -8.33
C ALA A 5 18.75 45.98 -7.31
N LEU A 6 17.86 46.92 -6.98
CA LEU A 6 16.72 46.66 -6.10
C LEU A 6 15.69 45.71 -6.73
N PHE A 7 15.45 45.85 -8.04
CA PHE A 7 14.50 44.99 -8.77
C PHE A 7 15.00 43.54 -8.90
N ILE A 8 16.30 43.37 -9.12
CA ILE A 8 16.97 42.04 -9.17
C ILE A 8 16.92 41.38 -7.79
N LEU A 9 17.07 42.13 -6.71
CA LEU A 9 17.00 41.60 -5.34
C LEU A 9 15.58 41.09 -4.99
N ILE A 10 14.52 41.79 -5.43
CA ILE A 10 13.14 41.38 -5.23
C ILE A 10 12.81 40.09 -6.00
N ILE A 11 13.34 39.93 -7.22
CA ILE A 11 13.17 38.70 -8.01
C ILE A 11 13.87 37.50 -7.36
N LEU A 12 15.04 37.70 -6.76
CA LEU A 12 15.77 36.64 -6.07
C LEU A 12 15.11 36.21 -4.76
N VAL A 13 14.45 37.12 -4.05
CA VAL A 13 13.70 36.79 -2.81
C VAL A 13 12.38 36.06 -3.11
N SER A 14 11.78 36.31 -4.28
CA SER A 14 10.52 35.63 -4.67
C SER A 14 10.71 34.20 -5.16
N TYR A 15 11.94 33.73 -5.31
CA TYR A 15 12.23 32.38 -5.83
C TYR A 15 12.57 31.33 -4.78
N ASN A 16 12.37 31.64 -3.49
CA ASN A 16 12.86 30.78 -2.41
C ASN A 16 11.75 30.22 -1.51
N ASP A 17 10.56 29.98 -2.05
CA ASP A 17 9.51 29.27 -1.33
C ASP A 17 9.08 27.97 -2.07
N ASN A 18 10.07 27.18 -2.46
CA ASN A 18 9.82 25.78 -2.74
C ASN A 18 9.74 25.02 -1.41
N ASN A 19 8.62 25.12 -0.74
CA ASN A 19 8.17 24.14 0.24
C ASN A 19 7.90 22.81 -0.51
N ASN A 20 8.98 22.17 -0.95
CA ASN A 20 8.98 20.84 -1.56
C ASN A 20 8.67 19.78 -0.49
N GLN A 21 7.57 19.98 0.26
CA GLN A 21 7.06 18.93 1.14
C GLN A 21 6.55 17.80 0.27
N LYS A 22 7.23 16.67 0.35
CA LYS A 22 6.79 15.45 -0.31
C LYS A 22 5.41 15.06 0.23
N PRO A 23 4.44 14.71 -0.63
CA PRO A 23 3.12 14.31 -0.16
C PRO A 23 3.21 12.99 0.61
N ASN A 24 2.36 12.83 1.62
CA ASN A 24 2.14 11.52 2.22
C ASN A 24 1.40 10.63 1.21
N ILE A 25 1.81 9.36 1.14
CA ILE A 25 1.22 8.38 0.23
C ILE A 25 0.58 7.27 1.07
N VAL A 26 -0.74 7.08 0.90
CA VAL A 26 -1.48 5.99 1.54
C VAL A 26 -2.06 5.10 0.44
N PHE A 27 -1.67 3.82 0.45
CA PHE A 27 -2.21 2.80 -0.44
C PHE A 27 -3.09 1.85 0.38
N ILE A 28 -4.38 1.77 0.05
CA ILE A 28 -5.35 0.90 0.71
C ILE A 28 -5.83 -0.15 -0.28
N MET A 29 -5.72 -1.41 0.09
CA MET A 29 -6.17 -2.53 -0.74
C MET A 29 -7.10 -3.43 0.07
N SER A 30 -8.30 -3.68 -0.46
CA SER A 30 -9.20 -4.72 0.03
C SER A 30 -8.88 -6.05 -0.67
N ASP A 31 -8.79 -7.12 0.11
CA ASP A 31 -8.52 -8.47 -0.40
C ASP A 31 -9.84 -9.13 -0.82
N ASP A 32 -9.85 -9.74 -2.01
CA ASP A 32 -10.97 -10.51 -2.55
C ASP A 32 -12.33 -9.76 -2.56
N HIS A 33 -12.27 -8.44 -2.84
CA HIS A 33 -13.44 -7.58 -2.86
C HIS A 33 -13.88 -7.29 -4.29
N THR A 34 -15.12 -7.66 -4.63
CA THR A 34 -15.66 -7.43 -5.97
C THR A 34 -16.02 -5.98 -6.22
N SER A 35 -15.79 -5.49 -7.45
CA SER A 35 -16.25 -4.17 -7.89
C SER A 35 -17.76 -3.98 -7.78
N GLN A 36 -18.54 -5.07 -7.88
CA GLN A 36 -20.00 -5.06 -7.73
C GLN A 36 -20.48 -4.65 -6.33
N ALA A 37 -19.63 -4.79 -5.31
CA ALA A 37 -19.89 -4.33 -3.94
C ALA A 37 -19.52 -2.87 -3.70
N TRP A 38 -18.94 -2.18 -4.68
CA TRP A 38 -18.66 -0.76 -4.61
C TRP A 38 -19.77 0.04 -5.28
N GLY A 39 -20.59 0.75 -4.51
CA GLY A 39 -21.71 1.53 -5.04
C GLY A 39 -21.31 2.54 -6.13
N ILE A 40 -20.06 3.02 -6.13
CA ILE A 40 -19.54 3.96 -7.12
C ILE A 40 -19.44 3.38 -8.54
N TYR A 41 -19.41 2.06 -8.68
CA TYR A 41 -19.38 1.36 -9.98
C TYR A 41 -20.77 0.88 -10.44
N GLY A 42 -21.85 1.13 -9.68
CA GLY A 42 -23.22 0.80 -10.06
C GLY A 42 -23.51 -0.69 -10.18
N GLY A 43 -22.79 -1.54 -9.44
CA GLY A 43 -23.02 -2.99 -9.44
C GLY A 43 -24.33 -3.40 -8.76
N ILE A 44 -24.71 -4.68 -8.87
CA ILE A 44 -25.98 -5.22 -8.32
C ILE A 44 -26.12 -5.07 -6.80
N LEU A 45 -25.02 -4.86 -6.10
CA LEU A 45 -24.98 -4.64 -4.65
C LEU A 45 -24.97 -3.17 -4.25
N SER A 46 -24.98 -2.24 -5.20
CA SER A 46 -24.81 -0.80 -4.95
C SER A 46 -25.84 -0.23 -3.98
N ASP A 47 -27.07 -0.73 -4.00
CA ASP A 47 -28.16 -0.25 -3.14
C ASP A 47 -28.08 -0.82 -1.71
N TYR A 48 -27.33 -1.88 -1.51
CA TYR A 48 -27.23 -2.59 -0.24
C TYR A 48 -25.95 -2.26 0.53
N VAL A 49 -24.88 -1.92 -0.17
CA VAL A 49 -23.56 -1.68 0.44
C VAL A 49 -23.36 -0.20 0.74
N LYS A 50 -23.26 0.12 2.03
CA LYS A 50 -22.92 1.47 2.51
C LYS A 50 -21.41 1.60 2.62
N ASN A 51 -20.81 2.34 1.69
CA ASN A 51 -19.38 2.62 1.68
C ASN A 51 -19.09 4.13 1.54
N ASP A 52 -19.56 4.89 2.53
CA ASP A 52 -19.50 6.36 2.50
C ASP A 52 -18.06 6.91 2.44
N GLY A 53 -17.10 6.22 3.05
CA GLY A 53 -15.67 6.55 2.93
C GLY A 53 -15.19 6.49 1.49
N ILE A 54 -15.56 5.43 0.76
CA ILE A 54 -15.20 5.27 -0.66
C ILE A 54 -15.92 6.30 -1.53
N LYS A 55 -17.20 6.58 -1.27
CA LYS A 55 -17.93 7.66 -1.96
C LYS A 55 -17.26 9.01 -1.76
N ARG A 56 -16.79 9.31 -0.54
CA ARG A 56 -16.06 10.54 -0.25
C ARG A 56 -14.75 10.62 -1.03
N LEU A 57 -13.99 9.53 -1.12
CA LEU A 57 -12.76 9.47 -1.91
C LEU A 57 -13.06 9.66 -3.41
N ALA A 58 -14.08 8.98 -3.94
CA ALA A 58 -14.49 9.09 -5.33
C ALA A 58 -14.94 10.51 -5.71
N ASN A 59 -15.67 11.20 -4.83
CA ASN A 59 -16.15 12.55 -5.07
C ASN A 59 -15.04 13.63 -5.02
N ASN A 60 -13.92 13.35 -4.35
CA ASN A 60 -12.81 14.28 -4.20
C ASN A 60 -11.54 13.85 -4.95
N GLY A 61 -11.60 12.76 -5.69
CA GLY A 61 -10.47 12.17 -6.39
C GLY A 61 -10.82 11.68 -7.79
N THR A 62 -10.07 10.73 -8.28
CA THR A 62 -10.27 10.12 -9.60
C THR A 62 -10.75 8.69 -9.46
N VAL A 63 -11.82 8.34 -10.14
CA VAL A 63 -12.33 6.96 -10.25
C VAL A 63 -11.81 6.34 -11.54
N LEU A 64 -11.15 5.18 -11.42
CA LEU A 64 -10.61 4.44 -12.55
C LEU A 64 -11.56 3.30 -12.93
N ASN A 65 -12.28 3.45 -14.03
CA ASN A 65 -13.27 2.46 -14.49
C ASN A 65 -12.65 1.27 -15.24
N ASN A 66 -11.46 1.45 -15.80
CA ASN A 66 -10.79 0.45 -16.63
C ASN A 66 -9.39 0.14 -16.08
N LEU A 67 -9.32 -0.24 -14.81
CA LEU A 67 -8.10 -0.72 -14.17
C LEU A 67 -8.11 -2.26 -14.13
N PHE A 68 -7.03 -2.87 -14.61
CA PHE A 68 -6.90 -4.32 -14.69
C PHE A 68 -5.75 -4.81 -13.81
N CYS A 69 -5.95 -5.93 -13.11
CA CYS A 69 -4.87 -6.60 -12.40
C CYS A 69 -4.07 -7.48 -13.37
N THR A 70 -2.77 -7.61 -13.12
CA THR A 70 -1.88 -8.48 -13.92
C THR A 70 -1.98 -9.94 -13.51
N ASN A 71 -2.44 -10.20 -12.28
CA ASN A 71 -2.71 -11.51 -11.73
C ASN A 71 -3.77 -11.37 -10.64
N SER A 72 -4.76 -12.27 -10.61
CA SER A 72 -5.90 -12.20 -9.70
C SER A 72 -5.77 -13.07 -8.44
N ILE A 73 -4.64 -13.78 -8.27
CA ILE A 73 -4.36 -14.60 -7.08
C ILE A 73 -3.54 -13.80 -6.08
N CYS A 74 -3.81 -13.93 -4.78
CA CYS A 74 -3.25 -13.13 -3.69
C CYS A 74 -1.73 -12.91 -3.78
N VAL A 75 -0.94 -13.98 -3.75
CA VAL A 75 0.54 -13.89 -3.69
C VAL A 75 1.13 -13.23 -4.94
N PRO A 76 0.85 -13.69 -6.17
CA PRO A 76 1.38 -13.05 -7.38
C PRO A 76 0.84 -11.62 -7.59
N SER A 77 -0.41 -11.36 -7.24
CA SER A 77 -0.98 -10.00 -7.31
C SER A 77 -0.21 -9.03 -6.42
N ARG A 78 0.02 -9.41 -5.15
CA ARG A 78 0.77 -8.60 -4.18
C ARG A 78 2.19 -8.37 -4.62
N ALA A 79 2.87 -9.40 -5.13
CA ALA A 79 4.21 -9.29 -5.69
C ALA A 79 4.25 -8.32 -6.88
N SER A 80 3.28 -8.40 -7.77
CA SER A 80 3.19 -7.50 -8.94
C SER A 80 2.93 -6.04 -8.54
N ILE A 81 2.04 -5.80 -7.57
CA ILE A 81 1.76 -4.45 -7.05
C ILE A 81 3.01 -3.85 -6.40
N LEU A 82 3.69 -4.60 -5.54
CA LEU A 82 4.88 -4.11 -4.83
C LEU A 82 6.06 -3.84 -5.76
N THR A 83 6.29 -4.70 -6.74
CA THR A 83 7.45 -4.61 -7.62
C THR A 83 7.21 -3.81 -8.89
N GLY A 84 5.97 -3.54 -9.27
CA GLY A 84 5.60 -2.97 -10.56
C GLY A 84 5.93 -3.89 -11.75
N LYS A 85 6.11 -5.21 -11.51
CA LYS A 85 6.55 -6.17 -12.52
C LYS A 85 5.54 -7.32 -12.67
N TYR A 86 5.40 -7.80 -13.90
CA TYR A 86 4.65 -9.03 -14.17
C TYR A 86 5.28 -10.25 -13.50
N SER A 87 4.49 -11.28 -13.26
CA SER A 87 4.92 -12.52 -12.59
C SER A 87 6.11 -13.18 -13.25
N HIS A 88 6.22 -13.18 -14.59
CA HIS A 88 7.35 -13.74 -15.31
C HIS A 88 8.68 -12.96 -15.13
N ILE A 89 8.61 -11.73 -14.58
CA ILE A 89 9.79 -10.90 -14.27
C ILE A 89 10.10 -10.94 -12.78
N ASN A 90 9.07 -10.92 -11.92
CA ASN A 90 9.28 -10.94 -10.47
C ASN A 90 9.43 -12.35 -9.89
N GLY A 91 9.17 -13.41 -10.70
CA GLY A 91 9.35 -14.81 -10.32
C GLY A 91 8.26 -15.40 -9.43
N VAL A 92 7.16 -14.68 -9.20
CA VAL A 92 6.05 -15.09 -8.31
C VAL A 92 4.82 -15.41 -9.15
N TYR A 93 4.51 -16.71 -9.30
CA TYR A 93 3.43 -17.18 -10.18
C TYR A 93 2.24 -17.73 -9.42
N ASN A 94 2.47 -18.34 -8.26
CA ASN A 94 1.49 -19.15 -7.54
C ASN A 94 1.46 -18.81 -6.04
N LEU A 95 0.45 -19.33 -5.33
CA LEU A 95 0.33 -19.16 -3.87
C LEU A 95 1.52 -19.72 -3.08
N PRO A 96 2.14 -20.85 -3.47
CA PRO A 96 3.32 -21.38 -2.77
C PRO A 96 4.58 -20.52 -2.93
N ASP A 97 4.63 -19.62 -3.91
CA ASP A 97 5.82 -18.84 -4.19
C ASP A 97 6.08 -17.78 -3.11
N ALA A 98 7.28 -17.24 -3.11
CA ALA A 98 7.71 -16.19 -2.20
C ALA A 98 8.33 -15.03 -2.98
N LEU A 99 8.08 -13.80 -2.54
CA LEU A 99 8.81 -12.66 -3.06
C LEU A 99 10.19 -12.60 -2.40
N SER A 100 11.26 -12.57 -3.21
CA SER A 100 12.61 -12.37 -2.66
C SER A 100 12.74 -11.04 -1.94
N PRO A 101 13.30 -10.99 -0.72
CA PRO A 101 13.62 -9.74 -0.04
C PRO A 101 14.57 -8.83 -0.84
N ASP A 102 15.37 -9.38 -1.75
CA ASP A 102 16.28 -8.63 -2.60
C ASP A 102 15.56 -7.92 -3.77
N SER A 103 14.32 -8.31 -4.06
CA SER A 103 13.54 -7.68 -5.12
C SER A 103 13.40 -6.18 -4.89
N LEU A 104 13.66 -5.38 -5.92
CA LEU A 104 13.33 -3.97 -5.91
C LEU A 104 11.80 -3.82 -5.83
N ASN A 105 11.34 -3.02 -4.89
CA ASN A 105 9.94 -2.75 -4.65
C ASN A 105 9.70 -1.27 -4.31
N ILE A 106 8.44 -0.85 -4.34
CA ILE A 106 8.06 0.54 -4.13
C ILE A 106 8.51 1.09 -2.76
N ALA A 107 8.50 0.27 -1.71
CA ALA A 107 8.92 0.70 -0.38
C ALA A 107 10.43 1.04 -0.34
N LYS A 108 11.28 0.23 -0.98
CA LYS A 108 12.71 0.53 -1.11
C LYS A 108 12.94 1.83 -1.86
N ILE A 109 12.25 2.04 -2.98
CA ILE A 109 12.36 3.27 -3.78
C ILE A 109 11.94 4.49 -2.97
N LEU A 110 10.82 4.40 -2.24
CA LEU A 110 10.33 5.49 -1.40
C LEU A 110 11.31 5.79 -0.26
N LYS A 111 11.83 4.75 0.40
CA LYS A 111 12.82 4.89 1.48
C LYS A 111 14.10 5.57 1.00
N GLU A 112 14.64 5.17 -0.16
CA GLU A 112 15.79 5.83 -0.80
C GLU A 112 15.53 7.30 -1.12
N ASN A 113 14.27 7.67 -1.31
CA ASN A 113 13.85 9.04 -1.52
C ASN A 113 13.41 9.75 -0.22
N GLY A 114 13.75 9.23 0.95
CA GLY A 114 13.57 9.87 2.25
C GLY A 114 12.14 9.80 2.80
N TYR A 115 11.33 8.84 2.36
CA TYR A 115 10.06 8.52 3.00
C TYR A 115 10.27 7.54 4.14
N GLN A 116 9.49 7.67 5.19
CA GLN A 116 9.24 6.58 6.12
C GLN A 116 8.21 5.64 5.51
N THR A 117 8.46 4.34 5.61
CA THR A 117 7.66 3.32 4.93
C THR A 117 7.07 2.34 5.92
N SER A 118 5.79 2.04 5.77
CA SER A 118 5.14 1.03 6.62
C SER A 118 4.17 0.16 5.81
N ILE A 119 3.95 -1.07 6.30
CA ILE A 119 2.90 -1.95 5.80
C ILE A 119 2.15 -2.62 6.94
N ILE A 120 0.82 -2.54 6.90
CA ILE A 120 -0.06 -3.12 7.90
C ILE A 120 -1.10 -3.99 7.20
N GLY A 121 -1.42 -5.17 7.74
CA GLY A 121 -2.42 -6.07 7.21
C GLY A 121 -1.84 -7.30 6.50
N LYS A 122 -2.57 -7.86 5.53
CA LYS A 122 -2.19 -9.12 4.89
C LYS A 122 -0.92 -8.98 4.04
N TRP A 123 0.13 -9.71 4.39
CA TRP A 123 1.38 -9.79 3.63
C TRP A 123 1.39 -10.94 2.61
N HIS A 124 1.29 -12.15 3.08
CA HIS A 124 1.15 -13.38 2.28
C HIS A 124 2.32 -13.69 1.32
N LEU A 125 3.47 -13.05 1.45
CA LEU A 125 4.63 -13.23 0.56
C LEU A 125 5.77 -14.05 1.16
N LYS A 126 5.54 -14.73 2.29
CA LYS A 126 6.40 -15.68 3.03
C LYS A 126 7.68 -15.11 3.60
N LYS A 127 8.43 -14.36 2.83
CA LYS A 127 9.68 -13.72 3.25
C LYS A 127 9.42 -12.43 3.95
N GLU A 128 10.37 -11.97 4.74
CA GLU A 128 10.26 -10.73 5.49
C GLU A 128 9.94 -9.53 4.58
N PRO A 129 9.02 -8.63 5.01
CA PRO A 129 8.76 -7.38 4.29
C PRO A 129 10.03 -6.52 4.19
N SER A 130 10.61 -6.43 2.99
CA SER A 130 11.82 -5.65 2.77
C SER A 130 11.52 -4.23 2.27
N GLY A 131 12.30 -3.26 2.75
CA GLY A 131 12.14 -1.84 2.39
C GLY A 131 11.17 -1.06 3.29
N PHE A 132 10.53 -1.71 4.24
CA PHE A 132 9.64 -1.07 5.22
C PHE A 132 10.39 -0.78 6.52
N ASP A 133 10.18 0.42 7.08
CA ASP A 133 10.70 0.82 8.39
C ASP A 133 9.87 0.21 9.54
N TYR A 134 8.59 -0.01 9.26
CA TYR A 134 7.67 -0.66 10.18
C TYR A 134 6.75 -1.61 9.43
N TYR A 135 6.46 -2.76 10.03
CA TYR A 135 5.39 -3.62 9.56
C TYR A 135 4.68 -4.34 10.71
N LYS A 136 3.38 -4.54 10.51
CA LYS A 136 2.53 -5.37 11.36
C LYS A 136 1.62 -6.18 10.44
N VAL A 137 1.99 -7.43 10.17
CA VAL A 137 1.42 -8.17 9.04
C VAL A 137 0.86 -9.52 9.42
N LEU A 138 -0.23 -9.90 8.75
CA LEU A 138 -0.75 -11.26 8.72
C LEU A 138 0.15 -12.09 7.78
N PRO A 139 0.77 -13.18 8.25
CA PRO A 139 1.76 -13.91 7.47
C PRO A 139 1.18 -14.62 6.23
N GLY A 140 -0.03 -15.17 6.36
CA GLY A 140 -0.73 -15.89 5.30
C GLY A 140 -2.09 -15.30 5.01
N GLN A 141 -3.13 -16.13 4.97
CA GLN A 141 -4.52 -15.69 4.80
C GLN A 141 -4.99 -14.84 5.99
N GLY A 142 -4.46 -15.13 7.17
CA GLY A 142 -4.90 -14.54 8.42
C GLY A 142 -6.19 -15.18 8.97
N LEU A 143 -6.52 -14.82 10.19
CA LEU A 143 -7.78 -15.14 10.82
C LEU A 143 -8.62 -13.86 10.93
N TYR A 144 -9.92 -13.97 10.77
CA TYR A 144 -10.82 -12.83 10.95
C TYR A 144 -10.91 -12.39 12.42
N HIS A 145 -10.88 -13.37 13.33
CA HIS A 145 -10.90 -13.12 14.77
C HIS A 145 -9.64 -13.63 15.43
N ASP A 146 -9.13 -12.85 16.36
CA ASP A 146 -7.91 -13.16 17.12
C ASP A 146 -6.73 -13.55 16.22
N PRO A 147 -6.37 -12.70 15.24
CA PRO A 147 -5.33 -12.98 14.27
C PRO A 147 -3.93 -13.02 14.90
N TYR A 148 -3.00 -13.64 14.19
CA TYR A 148 -1.57 -13.60 14.50
C TYR A 148 -0.90 -12.56 13.63
N PHE A 149 -0.19 -11.60 14.23
CA PHE A 149 0.59 -10.60 13.52
C PHE A 149 2.08 -10.83 13.68
N LYS A 150 2.82 -10.64 12.61
CA LYS A 150 4.28 -10.57 12.61
C LYS A 150 4.74 -9.13 12.51
N THR A 151 5.80 -8.84 13.24
CA THR A 151 6.49 -7.55 13.28
C THR A 151 7.99 -7.79 13.11
N VAL A 152 8.79 -6.74 13.08
CA VAL A 152 10.25 -6.84 13.04
C VAL A 152 10.82 -7.70 14.19
N GLU A 153 10.21 -7.60 15.38
CA GLU A 153 10.72 -8.27 16.59
C GLU A 153 10.40 -9.77 16.63
N ASN A 154 9.40 -10.23 15.89
CA ASN A 154 8.95 -11.62 15.95
C ASN A 154 8.85 -12.29 14.58
N TRP A 155 9.63 -11.80 13.62
CA TRP A 155 9.61 -12.36 12.27
C TRP A 155 10.20 -13.80 12.24
N GLU A 156 9.50 -14.63 11.53
CA GLU A 156 9.95 -15.95 11.03
C GLU A 156 9.46 -16.13 9.60
N ASP A 157 10.25 -16.73 8.73
CA ASP A 157 9.82 -17.02 7.36
C ASP A 157 8.61 -17.96 7.30
N GLY A 158 7.80 -17.81 6.27
CA GLY A 158 6.62 -18.65 6.04
C GLY A 158 5.32 -18.05 6.54
N TYR A 159 4.31 -18.89 6.68
CA TYR A 159 2.94 -18.49 7.00
C TYR A 159 2.54 -18.71 8.47
N SER A 160 3.37 -19.40 9.22
CA SER A 160 3.16 -19.65 10.65
C SER A 160 3.82 -18.58 11.53
N GLY A 161 3.53 -18.63 12.82
CA GLY A 161 4.12 -17.75 13.82
C GLY A 161 3.42 -16.41 13.95
N GLY A 162 4.07 -15.51 14.68
CA GLY A 162 3.53 -14.21 15.04
C GLY A 162 2.89 -14.18 16.43
N LYS A 163 2.49 -12.99 16.88
CA LYS A 163 1.83 -12.75 18.16
C LYS A 163 0.32 -12.63 17.95
N LYS A 164 -0.45 -13.41 18.73
CA LYS A 164 -1.91 -13.36 18.71
C LYS A 164 -2.42 -12.06 19.34
N GLU A 165 -3.33 -11.39 18.64
CA GLU A 165 -4.03 -10.21 19.13
C GLU A 165 -5.54 -10.48 19.18
N LYS A 166 -6.19 -10.07 20.26
CA LYS A 166 -7.62 -10.30 20.48
C LYS A 166 -8.44 -9.24 19.72
N GLY A 167 -9.40 -9.68 18.94
CA GLY A 167 -10.34 -8.79 18.23
C GLY A 167 -10.57 -9.20 16.78
N PHE A 168 -11.32 -8.38 16.07
CA PHE A 168 -11.56 -8.56 14.64
C PHE A 168 -10.40 -7.97 13.83
N SER A 169 -9.88 -8.72 12.88
CA SER A 169 -8.65 -8.35 12.18
C SER A 169 -8.73 -7.02 11.42
N ALA A 170 -9.89 -6.71 10.83
CA ALA A 170 -10.05 -5.46 10.09
C ALA A 170 -10.06 -4.23 11.03
N ASP A 171 -10.60 -4.36 12.25
CA ASP A 171 -10.57 -3.28 13.24
C ASP A 171 -9.12 -3.05 13.70
N ILE A 172 -8.39 -4.14 14.03
CA ILE A 172 -6.98 -4.05 14.46
C ILE A 172 -6.07 -3.45 13.38
N ILE A 173 -6.39 -3.69 12.10
CA ILE A 173 -5.62 -3.15 10.96
C ILE A 173 -5.98 -1.69 10.70
N GLY A 174 -7.22 -1.29 10.98
CA GLY A 174 -7.73 0.07 10.74
C GLY A 174 -7.39 1.08 11.82
N ASP A 175 -7.08 0.62 13.05
CA ASP A 175 -6.66 1.44 14.18
C ASP A 175 -5.15 1.78 14.12
#